data_6fa3cfc978d3218b568ba709ce8618fd
#
_entry.id   6fa3cfc978d3218b568ba709ce8618fd
#
_cell.length_a   1.000
_cell.length_b   1.000
_cell.length_c   1.000
_cell.angle_alpha   90.00
_cell.angle_beta   90.00
_cell.angle_gamma   90.00
#
_symmetry.space_group_name_H-M   'P 1'
#
loop_
_entity.id
_entity.type
_entity.pdbx_description
1 polymer ?
#
loop_
_entity_poly.entity_id
_entity_poly.type
_entity_poly.pdbx_seq_one_letter_code
_entity_poly.pdbx_strand_id
1 'polypeptide(L)'
;MDKSKQASLIYDKIAKSYFKKFSKYSEYIDEFLSLISKNGKIFDAGCGPGIDSNYMDSKGFRVVGVDMSKEMIKLAKQNLPKITFKLSDLRKINFSESSFEGIFASFSLIHLSKVNILPLLKKFNKILKKEGIIYISLQSGESKEIYITEPLKQDERIFLNIISFEEINELLVKSKFSIIKKFERKPKSESEFNFTKLFILAKKSK
;
A
#
# COMPACT_ATOMS: atom_id res chain seq x y z
N MET A 1 21.83 6.05 -0.82
CA MET A 1 20.78 5.68 0.18
C MET A 1 19.70 4.89 -0.53
N ASP A 2 19.12 3.87 0.10
CA ASP A 2 17.99 3.11 -0.46
C ASP A 2 16.78 4.03 -0.68
N LYS A 3 16.13 3.91 -1.85
CA LYS A 3 15.03 4.78 -2.29
C LYS A 3 13.83 4.75 -1.34
N SER A 4 13.45 3.56 -0.87
CA SER A 4 12.35 3.40 0.08
C SER A 4 12.67 4.01 1.46
N LYS A 5 13.92 3.88 1.90
CA LYS A 5 14.38 4.50 3.14
C LYS A 5 14.38 6.03 3.02
N GLN A 6 14.79 6.57 1.88
CA GLN A 6 14.69 8.01 1.62
C GLN A 6 13.25 8.49 1.71
N ALA A 7 12.31 7.80 1.04
CA ALA A 7 10.89 8.13 1.09
C ALA A 7 10.37 8.08 2.53
N SER A 8 10.72 7.07 3.32
CA SER A 8 10.27 6.97 4.72
C SER A 8 10.73 8.14 5.59
N LEU A 9 11.96 8.65 5.38
CA LEU A 9 12.46 9.83 6.10
C LEU A 9 11.71 11.12 5.71
N ILE A 10 11.25 11.23 4.47
CA ILE A 10 10.39 12.34 4.04
C ILE A 10 9.02 12.22 4.71
N TYR A 11 8.43 11.02 4.71
CA TYR A 11 7.18 10.75 5.43
C TYR A 11 7.28 11.00 6.94
N ASP A 12 8.43 10.76 7.57
CA ASP A 12 8.65 11.16 8.96
C ASP A 12 8.50 12.67 9.16
N LYS A 13 9.02 13.48 8.22
CA LYS A 13 8.93 14.96 8.28
C LYS A 13 7.51 15.48 8.09
N ILE A 14 6.68 14.80 7.26
CA ILE A 14 5.35 15.25 6.88
C ILE A 14 4.21 14.50 7.60
N ALA A 15 4.49 13.58 8.49
CA ALA A 15 3.50 12.66 9.06
C ALA A 15 2.25 13.37 9.61
N LYS A 16 2.41 14.48 10.36
CA LYS A 16 1.29 15.26 10.92
C LYS A 16 0.48 15.99 9.86
N SER A 17 1.14 16.64 8.89
CA SER A 17 0.46 17.32 7.78
C SER A 17 -0.23 16.32 6.85
N TYR A 18 0.39 15.17 6.61
CA TYR A 18 -0.20 14.07 5.87
C TYR A 18 -1.49 13.56 6.54
N PHE A 19 -1.45 13.26 7.83
CA PHE A 19 -2.61 12.79 8.60
C PHE A 19 -3.76 13.81 8.59
N LYS A 20 -3.45 15.11 8.69
CA LYS A 20 -4.46 16.18 8.61
C LYS A 20 -5.05 16.31 7.21
N LYS A 21 -4.23 16.14 6.16
CA LYS A 21 -4.63 16.35 4.76
C LYS A 21 -5.40 15.15 4.20
N PHE A 22 -4.92 13.94 4.44
CA PHE A 22 -5.51 12.70 3.94
C PHE A 22 -6.25 11.98 5.07
N SER A 23 -7.41 12.52 5.46
CA SER A 23 -8.23 11.98 6.56
C SER A 23 -9.28 10.98 6.08
N LYS A 24 -9.45 10.81 4.77
CA LYS A 24 -10.40 9.86 4.18
C LYS A 24 -9.68 8.55 3.86
N TYR A 25 -10.39 7.43 4.06
CA TYR A 25 -9.90 6.11 3.65
C TYR A 25 -9.81 5.99 2.13
N SER A 26 -9.04 5.01 1.68
CA SER A 26 -8.72 4.78 0.27
C SER A 26 -9.93 4.41 -0.56
N GLU A 27 -9.92 4.83 -1.83
CA GLU A 27 -10.96 4.47 -2.81
C GLU A 27 -10.97 2.96 -3.03
N TYR A 28 -12.15 2.41 -3.31
CA TYR A 28 -12.38 0.98 -3.57
C TYR A 28 -12.02 0.04 -2.41
N ILE A 29 -11.87 0.57 -1.17
CA ILE A 29 -11.65 -0.25 0.01
C ILE A 29 -12.87 -1.13 0.32
N ASP A 30 -14.09 -0.64 0.09
CA ASP A 30 -15.32 -1.41 0.30
C ASP A 30 -15.44 -2.57 -0.71
N GLU A 31 -15.01 -2.37 -1.96
CA GLU A 31 -14.92 -3.44 -2.95
C GLU A 31 -13.92 -4.52 -2.51
N PHE A 32 -12.76 -4.11 -1.97
CA PHE A 32 -11.81 -5.05 -1.41
C PHE A 32 -12.40 -5.82 -0.23
N LEU A 33 -13.03 -5.13 0.72
CA LEU A 33 -13.62 -5.74 1.91
C LEU A 33 -14.76 -6.70 1.57
N SER A 34 -15.54 -6.41 0.52
CA SER A 34 -16.62 -7.28 0.06
C SER A 34 -16.14 -8.66 -0.43
N LEU A 35 -14.86 -8.79 -0.77
CA LEU A 35 -14.23 -10.03 -1.24
C LEU A 35 -13.57 -10.82 -0.10
N ILE A 36 -13.49 -10.25 1.09
CA ILE A 36 -12.87 -10.87 2.27
C ILE A 36 -13.96 -11.48 3.16
N SER A 37 -13.73 -12.69 3.67
CA SER A 37 -14.66 -13.30 4.64
C SER A 37 -14.80 -12.44 5.88
N LYS A 38 -16.01 -12.42 6.47
CA LYS A 38 -16.27 -11.69 7.72
C LYS A 38 -15.23 -12.02 8.79
N ASN A 39 -14.80 -11.01 9.54
CA ASN A 39 -13.76 -11.11 10.57
C ASN A 39 -12.40 -11.61 10.05
N GLY A 40 -12.17 -11.54 8.73
CA GLY A 40 -10.91 -11.93 8.10
C GLY A 40 -9.73 -11.10 8.62
N LYS A 41 -8.53 -11.66 8.55
CA LYS A 41 -7.30 -10.96 8.94
C LYS A 41 -6.69 -10.28 7.72
N ILE A 42 -6.47 -8.98 7.81
CA ILE A 42 -5.93 -8.15 6.73
C ILE A 42 -4.56 -7.62 7.11
N PHE A 43 -3.63 -7.70 6.17
CA PHE A 43 -2.34 -7.04 6.24
C PHE A 43 -2.40 -5.70 5.51
N ASP A 44 -2.24 -4.61 6.24
CA ASP A 44 -2.14 -3.25 5.69
C ASP A 44 -0.67 -2.93 5.44
N ALA A 45 -0.26 -3.04 4.17
CA ALA A 45 1.12 -2.93 3.72
C ALA A 45 1.46 -1.50 3.32
N GLY A 46 2.19 -0.79 4.16
CA GLY A 46 2.43 0.65 4.06
C GLY A 46 1.26 1.42 4.66
N CYS A 47 0.90 1.07 5.91
CA CYS A 47 -0.31 1.55 6.56
C CYS A 47 -0.31 3.06 6.91
N GLY A 48 0.84 3.75 6.77
CA GLY A 48 0.95 5.14 7.14
C GLY A 48 0.47 5.40 8.58
N PRO A 49 -0.32 6.46 8.82
CA PRO A 49 -0.85 6.80 10.14
C PRO A 49 -2.10 5.97 10.53
N GLY A 50 -2.45 4.92 9.76
CA GLY A 50 -3.47 3.95 10.10
C GLY A 50 -4.90 4.30 9.67
N ILE A 51 -5.09 5.20 8.71
CA ILE A 51 -6.43 5.65 8.28
C ILE A 51 -7.24 4.48 7.69
N ASP A 52 -6.67 3.74 6.75
CA ASP A 52 -7.31 2.57 6.14
C ASP A 52 -7.43 1.42 7.15
N SER A 53 -6.40 1.22 7.99
CA SER A 53 -6.45 0.25 9.09
C SER A 53 -7.64 0.50 10.03
N ASN A 54 -7.89 1.76 10.41
CA ASN A 54 -9.03 2.14 11.25
C ASN A 54 -10.37 1.84 10.59
N TYR A 55 -10.48 2.16 9.29
CA TYR A 55 -11.70 1.88 8.56
C TYR A 55 -11.98 0.37 8.48
N MET A 56 -10.97 -0.43 8.12
CA MET A 56 -11.10 -1.89 8.06
C MET A 56 -11.47 -2.50 9.43
N ASP A 57 -10.84 -2.04 10.52
CA ASP A 57 -11.15 -2.47 11.89
C ASP A 57 -12.59 -2.11 12.28
N SER A 58 -13.05 -0.91 11.94
CA SER A 58 -14.43 -0.46 12.20
C SER A 58 -15.49 -1.31 11.46
N LYS A 59 -15.09 -1.99 10.38
CA LYS A 59 -15.92 -2.95 9.63
C LYS A 59 -15.83 -4.39 10.18
N GLY A 60 -15.10 -4.59 11.28
CA GLY A 60 -14.98 -5.88 11.97
C GLY A 60 -13.86 -6.78 11.46
N PHE A 61 -12.91 -6.26 10.67
CA PHE A 61 -11.75 -7.02 10.22
C PHE A 61 -10.60 -6.93 11.23
N ARG A 62 -9.78 -7.98 11.32
CA ARG A 62 -8.57 -7.98 12.15
C ARG A 62 -7.40 -7.44 11.36
N VAL A 63 -6.87 -6.28 11.72
CA VAL A 63 -5.84 -5.59 10.93
C VAL A 63 -4.47 -5.68 11.59
N VAL A 64 -3.44 -5.90 10.76
CA VAL A 64 -2.03 -5.74 11.13
C VAL A 64 -1.42 -4.77 10.14
N GLY A 65 -0.99 -3.59 10.61
CA GLY A 65 -0.35 -2.57 9.78
C GLY A 65 1.17 -2.61 9.88
N VAL A 66 1.84 -2.36 8.76
CA VAL A 66 3.30 -2.19 8.69
C VAL A 66 3.62 -0.96 7.87
N ASP A 67 4.53 -0.13 8.38
CA ASP A 67 5.11 1.00 7.66
C ASP A 67 6.59 1.15 7.98
N MET A 68 7.36 1.79 7.09
CA MET A 68 8.77 2.07 7.29
C MET A 68 9.02 3.41 7.98
N SER A 69 8.06 4.32 7.97
CA SER A 69 8.13 5.62 8.65
C SER A 69 7.85 5.47 10.14
N LYS A 70 8.81 5.93 10.95
CA LYS A 70 8.70 5.89 12.41
C LYS A 70 7.59 6.80 12.94
N GLU A 71 7.47 8.01 12.38
CA GLU A 71 6.45 8.97 12.82
C GLU A 71 5.04 8.57 12.37
N MET A 72 4.88 7.93 11.19
CA MET A 72 3.61 7.34 10.78
C MET A 72 3.16 6.25 11.76
N ILE A 73 4.03 5.29 12.07
CA ILE A 73 3.73 4.22 13.04
C ILE A 73 3.43 4.77 14.44
N LYS A 74 4.13 5.83 14.86
CA LYS A 74 3.86 6.49 16.13
C LYS A 74 2.45 7.08 16.17
N LEU A 75 2.05 7.81 15.12
CA LEU A 75 0.68 8.34 15.00
C LEU A 75 -0.37 7.23 14.98
N ALA A 76 -0.14 6.17 14.18
CA ALA A 76 -1.05 5.02 14.13
C ALA A 76 -1.28 4.40 15.50
N LYS A 77 -0.22 4.12 16.26
CA LYS A 77 -0.31 3.54 17.61
C LYS A 77 -0.97 4.46 18.63
N GLN A 78 -0.73 5.77 18.52
CA GLN A 78 -1.36 6.75 19.41
C GLN A 78 -2.86 6.85 19.21
N ASN A 79 -3.30 6.86 17.95
CA ASN A 79 -4.72 7.03 17.60
C ASN A 79 -5.51 5.72 17.65
N LEU A 80 -4.87 4.57 17.45
CA LEU A 80 -5.48 3.26 17.26
C LEU A 80 -4.78 2.18 18.13
N PRO A 81 -4.81 2.30 19.46
CA PRO A 81 -4.03 1.43 20.35
C PRO A 81 -4.46 -0.04 20.33
N LYS A 82 -5.64 -0.35 19.81
CA LYS A 82 -6.15 -1.72 19.68
C LYS A 82 -5.64 -2.46 18.44
N ILE A 83 -5.16 -1.72 17.42
CA ILE A 83 -4.65 -2.31 16.18
C ILE A 83 -3.16 -2.58 16.32
N THR A 84 -2.69 -3.69 15.78
CA THR A 84 -1.26 -4.03 15.80
C THR A 84 -0.52 -3.32 14.67
N PHE A 85 0.39 -2.40 15.02
CA PHE A 85 1.27 -1.71 14.07
C PHE A 85 2.74 -2.06 14.32
N LYS A 86 3.48 -2.32 13.22
CA LYS A 86 4.91 -2.67 13.26
C LYS A 86 5.72 -1.72 12.38
N LEU A 87 6.81 -1.20 12.91
CA LEU A 87 7.82 -0.47 12.14
C LEU A 87 8.69 -1.49 11.39
N SER A 88 8.58 -1.57 10.08
CA SER A 88 9.38 -2.48 9.25
C SER A 88 9.37 -2.09 7.78
N ASP A 89 10.41 -2.49 7.07
CA ASP A 89 10.47 -2.52 5.62
C ASP A 89 9.61 -3.68 5.08
N LEU A 90 8.74 -3.41 4.12
CA LEU A 90 7.90 -4.44 3.47
C LEU A 90 8.73 -5.58 2.87
N ARG A 91 9.94 -5.31 2.39
CA ARG A 91 10.87 -6.33 1.88
C ARG A 91 11.37 -7.28 2.95
N LYS A 92 11.32 -6.88 4.23
CA LYS A 92 11.84 -7.61 5.40
C LYS A 92 10.75 -8.21 6.28
N ILE A 93 9.46 -8.06 5.92
CA ILE A 93 8.37 -8.68 6.69
C ILE A 93 8.57 -10.21 6.77
N ASN A 94 8.26 -10.73 7.94
CA ASN A 94 8.32 -12.17 8.22
C ASN A 94 7.02 -12.60 8.92
N PHE A 95 6.01 -12.92 8.13
CA PHE A 95 4.75 -13.50 8.58
C PHE A 95 4.68 -14.97 8.14
N SER A 96 3.97 -15.78 8.90
CA SER A 96 3.72 -17.17 8.52
C SER A 96 2.97 -17.27 7.20
N GLU A 97 3.20 -18.31 6.44
CA GLU A 97 2.47 -18.58 5.21
C GLU A 97 0.98 -18.73 5.50
N SER A 98 0.15 -18.33 4.55
CA SER A 98 -1.33 -18.47 4.63
C SER A 98 -1.94 -17.85 5.90
N SER A 99 -1.41 -16.71 6.37
CA SER A 99 -1.85 -16.06 7.61
C SER A 99 -2.85 -14.92 7.42
N PHE A 100 -3.09 -14.48 6.17
CA PHE A 100 -4.00 -13.36 5.87
C PHE A 100 -5.03 -13.73 4.81
N GLU A 101 -6.26 -13.29 4.98
CA GLU A 101 -7.32 -13.35 3.97
C GLU A 101 -7.18 -12.25 2.95
N GLY A 102 -6.63 -11.09 3.35
CA GLY A 102 -6.40 -9.95 2.47
C GLY A 102 -5.09 -9.23 2.70
N ILE A 103 -4.57 -8.61 1.66
CA ILE A 103 -3.46 -7.64 1.71
C ILE A 103 -3.96 -6.35 1.08
N PHE A 104 -3.79 -5.25 1.80
CA PHE A 104 -4.14 -3.91 1.35
C PHE A 104 -2.85 -3.10 1.19
N ALA A 105 -2.51 -2.71 -0.04
CA ALA A 105 -1.28 -1.99 -0.37
C ALA A 105 -1.62 -0.69 -1.13
N SER A 106 -2.09 0.31 -0.37
CA SER A 106 -2.50 1.60 -0.92
C SER A 106 -1.32 2.53 -1.08
N PHE A 107 -0.95 2.85 -2.32
CA PHE A 107 0.15 3.74 -2.71
C PHE A 107 1.48 3.48 -1.98
N SER A 108 1.71 2.27 -1.50
CA SER A 108 2.92 1.90 -0.74
C SER A 108 4.03 1.35 -1.63
N LEU A 109 3.68 0.65 -2.72
CA LEU A 109 4.66 0.07 -3.64
C LEU A 109 5.34 1.12 -4.53
N ILE A 110 4.77 2.31 -4.64
CA ILE A 110 5.29 3.41 -5.49
C ILE A 110 6.66 3.94 -5.04
N HIS A 111 7.08 3.66 -3.82
CA HIS A 111 8.40 4.04 -3.29
C HIS A 111 9.43 2.90 -3.33
N LEU A 112 9.06 1.77 -3.93
CA LEU A 112 9.96 0.66 -4.19
C LEU A 112 10.53 0.74 -5.62
N SER A 113 11.82 0.49 -5.79
CA SER A 113 12.36 0.31 -7.14
C SER A 113 11.79 -0.93 -7.81
N LYS A 114 11.72 -0.92 -9.14
CA LYS A 114 11.11 -1.98 -9.97
C LYS A 114 11.62 -3.38 -9.61
N VAL A 115 12.92 -3.52 -9.41
CA VAL A 115 13.55 -4.80 -9.06
C VAL A 115 13.02 -5.43 -7.77
N ASN A 116 12.42 -4.64 -6.88
CA ASN A 116 11.88 -5.09 -5.59
C ASN A 116 10.40 -5.49 -5.66
N ILE A 117 9.67 -5.12 -6.73
CA ILE A 117 8.21 -5.36 -6.81
C ILE A 117 7.92 -6.86 -6.93
N LEU A 118 8.53 -7.55 -7.90
CA LEU A 118 8.29 -8.98 -8.10
C LEU A 118 8.62 -9.84 -6.86
N PRO A 119 9.79 -9.68 -6.20
CA PRO A 119 10.08 -10.39 -4.96
C PRO A 119 9.06 -10.12 -3.86
N LEU A 120 8.59 -8.86 -3.72
CA LEU A 120 7.60 -8.50 -2.72
C LEU A 120 6.22 -9.12 -3.03
N LEU A 121 5.76 -9.07 -4.28
CA LEU A 121 4.50 -9.72 -4.68
C LEU A 121 4.53 -11.23 -4.44
N LYS A 122 5.65 -11.91 -4.72
CA LYS A 122 5.84 -13.34 -4.38
C LYS A 122 5.75 -13.57 -2.87
N LYS A 123 6.32 -12.67 -2.06
CA LYS A 123 6.20 -12.74 -0.60
C LYS A 123 4.76 -12.52 -0.14
N PHE A 124 4.05 -11.57 -0.72
CA PHE A 124 2.63 -11.34 -0.47
C PHE A 124 1.78 -12.58 -0.81
N ASN A 125 2.06 -13.21 -1.95
CA ASN A 125 1.38 -14.45 -2.31
C ASN A 125 1.58 -15.56 -1.26
N LYS A 126 2.79 -15.72 -0.72
CA LYS A 126 3.07 -16.74 0.32
C LYS A 126 2.26 -16.52 1.59
N ILE A 127 2.17 -15.29 2.08
CA ILE A 127 1.48 -14.98 3.34
C ILE A 127 -0.04 -14.92 3.19
N LEU A 128 -0.57 -14.79 1.96
CA LEU A 128 -1.99 -14.90 1.68
C LEU A 128 -2.47 -16.35 1.74
N LYS A 129 -3.64 -16.55 2.31
CA LYS A 129 -4.39 -17.81 2.25
C LYS A 129 -4.74 -18.15 0.80
N LYS A 130 -5.13 -19.40 0.56
CA LYS A 130 -5.75 -19.81 -0.71
C LYS A 130 -6.96 -18.92 -0.99
N GLU A 131 -7.12 -18.47 -2.23
CA GLU A 131 -8.20 -17.57 -2.65
C GLU A 131 -8.13 -16.17 -2.01
N GLY A 132 -7.05 -15.84 -1.26
CA GLY A 132 -6.86 -14.54 -0.62
C GLY A 132 -6.75 -13.40 -1.65
N ILE A 133 -7.17 -12.21 -1.23
CA ILE A 133 -7.30 -11.04 -2.10
C ILE A 133 -6.19 -10.04 -1.80
N ILE A 134 -5.64 -9.45 -2.86
CA ILE A 134 -4.75 -8.30 -2.74
C ILE A 134 -5.39 -7.07 -3.40
N TYR A 135 -5.35 -5.95 -2.69
CA TYR A 135 -5.59 -4.62 -3.24
C TYR A 135 -4.26 -3.91 -3.43
N ILE A 136 -4.06 -3.29 -4.58
CA ILE A 136 -2.89 -2.47 -4.87
C ILE A 136 -3.36 -1.17 -5.51
N SER A 137 -2.89 -0.03 -5.02
CA SER A 137 -2.99 1.24 -5.74
C SER A 137 -1.62 1.81 -6.08
N LEU A 138 -1.51 2.39 -7.28
CA LEU A 138 -0.26 2.84 -7.88
C LEU A 138 -0.44 4.19 -8.58
N GLN A 139 0.70 4.85 -8.81
CA GLN A 139 0.81 5.90 -9.82
C GLN A 139 1.11 5.21 -11.17
N SER A 140 0.26 5.44 -12.17
CA SER A 140 0.34 4.75 -13.45
C SER A 140 0.58 5.70 -14.63
N GLY A 141 1.23 5.19 -15.66
CA GLY A 141 1.60 5.87 -16.88
C GLY A 141 2.68 5.12 -17.62
N GLU A 142 3.45 5.80 -18.46
CA GLU A 142 4.68 5.24 -19.01
C GLU A 142 5.62 4.83 -17.88
N SER A 143 6.08 3.58 -17.91
CA SER A 143 6.87 2.97 -16.82
C SER A 143 8.23 3.64 -16.66
N LYS A 144 8.44 4.27 -15.49
CA LYS A 144 9.71 4.94 -15.17
C LYS A 144 9.93 5.12 -13.68
N GLU A 145 11.19 5.21 -13.31
CA GLU A 145 11.60 5.60 -11.96
C GLU A 145 12.08 7.05 -11.96
N ILE A 146 11.48 7.89 -11.14
CA ILE A 146 11.74 9.34 -11.12
C ILE A 146 11.83 9.89 -9.70
N TYR A 147 12.38 11.09 -9.58
CA TYR A 147 12.28 11.92 -8.40
C TYR A 147 11.45 13.15 -8.70
N ILE A 148 10.45 13.41 -7.88
CA ILE A 148 9.58 14.59 -7.98
C ILE A 148 9.57 15.38 -6.68
N THR A 149 9.14 16.62 -6.72
CA THR A 149 8.90 17.42 -5.53
C THR A 149 7.74 16.82 -4.71
N GLU A 150 7.91 16.67 -3.39
CA GLU A 150 6.85 16.19 -2.50
C GLU A 150 5.78 17.29 -2.33
N PRO A 151 4.50 17.05 -2.67
CA PRO A 151 3.47 18.08 -2.63
C PRO A 151 3.25 18.74 -1.25
N LEU A 152 3.50 18.01 -0.16
CA LEU A 152 3.36 18.51 1.21
C LEU A 152 4.65 19.11 1.77
N LYS A 153 5.75 19.03 1.02
CA LYS A 153 7.07 19.54 1.44
C LYS A 153 7.93 19.91 0.23
N GLN A 154 7.74 21.11 -0.27
CA GLN A 154 8.29 21.61 -1.54
C GLN A 154 9.83 21.63 -1.63
N ASP A 155 10.53 21.59 -0.50
CA ASP A 155 11.99 21.51 -0.41
C ASP A 155 12.54 20.07 -0.43
N GLU A 156 11.66 19.06 -0.54
CA GLU A 156 12.05 17.65 -0.61
C GLU A 156 11.70 17.02 -1.96
N ARG A 157 12.59 16.15 -2.45
CA ARG A 157 12.35 15.34 -3.65
C ARG A 157 12.16 13.88 -3.25
N ILE A 158 11.01 13.31 -3.60
CA ILE A 158 10.66 11.93 -3.28
C ILE A 158 10.77 11.04 -4.52
N PHE A 159 11.28 9.82 -4.32
CA PHE A 159 11.33 8.80 -5.36
C PHE A 159 9.95 8.22 -5.63
N LEU A 160 9.60 8.11 -6.92
CA LEU A 160 8.41 7.39 -7.38
C LEU A 160 8.78 6.38 -8.47
N ASN A 161 8.16 5.22 -8.36
CA ASN A 161 8.09 4.22 -9.41
C ASN A 161 6.71 4.33 -10.08
N ILE A 162 6.68 4.81 -11.30
CA ILE A 162 5.49 4.84 -12.17
C ILE A 162 5.49 3.52 -12.93
N ILE A 163 4.37 2.79 -12.88
CA ILE A 163 4.26 1.46 -13.48
C ILE A 163 3.07 1.45 -14.43
N SER A 164 3.26 0.98 -15.68
CA SER A 164 2.16 0.80 -16.62
C SER A 164 1.25 -0.36 -16.17
N PHE A 165 0.01 -0.37 -16.66
CA PHE A 165 -0.89 -1.48 -16.38
C PHE A 165 -0.33 -2.81 -16.90
N GLU A 166 0.26 -2.82 -18.08
CA GLU A 166 0.85 -4.01 -18.70
C GLU A 166 1.96 -4.58 -17.83
N GLU A 167 2.88 -3.72 -17.34
CA GLU A 167 3.99 -4.13 -16.48
C GLU A 167 3.50 -4.72 -15.15
N ILE A 168 2.58 -4.05 -14.45
CA ILE A 168 2.08 -4.57 -13.17
C ILE A 168 1.27 -5.85 -13.36
N ASN A 169 0.51 -5.98 -14.45
CA ASN A 169 -0.22 -7.20 -14.76
C ASN A 169 0.73 -8.39 -14.98
N GLU A 170 1.82 -8.21 -15.73
CA GLU A 170 2.84 -9.26 -15.88
C GLU A 170 3.44 -9.67 -14.53
N LEU A 171 3.77 -8.69 -13.67
CA LEU A 171 4.34 -8.96 -12.36
C LEU A 171 3.35 -9.73 -11.45
N LEU A 172 2.07 -9.39 -11.52
CA LEU A 172 1.00 -10.10 -10.80
C LEU A 172 0.88 -11.54 -11.29
N VAL A 173 0.83 -11.77 -12.59
CA VAL A 173 0.79 -13.12 -13.18
C VAL A 173 2.02 -13.93 -12.76
N LYS A 174 3.24 -13.38 -12.89
CA LYS A 174 4.50 -14.01 -12.45
C LYS A 174 4.54 -14.31 -10.94
N SER A 175 3.68 -13.64 -10.16
CA SER A 175 3.53 -13.82 -8.71
C SER A 175 2.32 -14.66 -8.35
N LYS A 176 1.68 -15.32 -9.33
CA LYS A 176 0.48 -16.16 -9.17
C LYS A 176 -0.71 -15.38 -8.59
N PHE A 177 -1.01 -14.23 -9.18
CA PHE A 177 -2.23 -13.47 -8.97
C PHE A 177 -3.01 -13.34 -10.27
N SER A 178 -4.33 -13.36 -10.18
CA SER A 178 -5.26 -13.07 -11.27
C SER A 178 -6.06 -11.82 -10.94
N ILE A 179 -6.07 -10.83 -11.84
CA ILE A 179 -6.82 -9.58 -11.66
C ILE A 179 -8.33 -9.89 -11.71
N ILE A 180 -9.07 -9.37 -10.73
CA ILE A 180 -10.53 -9.44 -10.63
C ILE A 180 -11.17 -8.15 -11.14
N LYS A 181 -10.64 -7.00 -10.67
CA LYS A 181 -11.14 -5.67 -11.04
C LYS A 181 -9.98 -4.70 -11.21
N LYS A 182 -10.16 -3.75 -12.11
CA LYS A 182 -9.26 -2.63 -12.36
C LYS A 182 -10.06 -1.34 -12.45
N PHE A 183 -9.56 -0.29 -11.82
CA PHE A 183 -10.11 1.06 -11.91
C PHE A 183 -8.99 2.06 -12.15
N GLU A 184 -9.31 3.16 -12.83
CA GLU A 184 -8.37 4.25 -13.09
C GLU A 184 -9.05 5.59 -12.88
N ARG A 185 -8.30 6.58 -12.43
CA ARG A 185 -8.73 7.98 -12.40
C ARG A 185 -7.57 8.96 -12.53
N LYS A 186 -7.89 10.16 -12.95
CA LYS A 186 -6.98 11.31 -12.93
C LYS A 186 -6.84 11.85 -11.48
N PRO A 187 -5.78 12.63 -11.20
CA PRO A 187 -5.67 13.37 -9.92
C PRO A 187 -6.91 14.25 -9.67
N LYS A 188 -7.34 14.34 -8.41
CA LYS A 188 -8.49 15.15 -7.99
C LYS A 188 -8.08 16.52 -7.42
N SER A 189 -6.81 16.71 -7.07
CA SER A 189 -6.28 17.95 -6.49
C SER A 189 -4.78 18.07 -6.72
N GLU A 190 -4.25 19.28 -6.58
CA GLU A 190 -2.81 19.57 -6.66
C GLU A 190 -1.98 18.92 -5.54
N SER A 191 -2.63 18.51 -4.45
CA SER A 191 -1.94 17.76 -3.37
C SER A 191 -1.73 16.28 -3.68
N GLU A 192 -2.27 15.78 -4.79
CA GLU A 192 -1.94 14.46 -5.30
C GLU A 192 -0.81 14.55 -6.33
N PHE A 193 0.00 13.49 -6.42
CA PHE A 193 0.95 13.38 -7.53
C PHE A 193 0.21 13.42 -8.88
N ASN A 194 0.73 14.18 -9.85
CA ASN A 194 0.09 14.39 -11.14
C ASN A 194 0.28 13.20 -12.10
N PHE A 195 -0.19 12.03 -11.68
CA PHE A 195 -0.22 10.79 -12.47
C PHE A 195 -1.60 10.14 -12.38
N THR A 196 -1.95 9.33 -13.38
CA THR A 196 -3.14 8.47 -13.29
C THR A 196 -3.03 7.56 -12.07
N LYS A 197 -4.10 7.44 -11.31
CA LYS A 197 -4.21 6.49 -10.20
C LYS A 197 -4.77 5.19 -10.76
N LEU A 198 -4.05 4.11 -10.55
CA LEU A 198 -4.45 2.76 -10.92
C LEU A 198 -4.77 1.97 -9.66
N PHE A 199 -5.93 1.32 -9.64
CA PHE A 199 -6.39 0.50 -8.53
C PHE A 199 -6.67 -0.91 -9.04
N ILE A 200 -6.13 -1.91 -8.39
CA ILE A 200 -6.22 -3.31 -8.79
C ILE A 200 -6.70 -4.15 -7.61
N LEU A 201 -7.71 -4.95 -7.84
CA LEU A 201 -8.09 -6.07 -7.00
C LEU A 201 -7.68 -7.36 -7.71
N ALA A 202 -6.86 -8.16 -7.07
CA ALA A 202 -6.41 -9.42 -7.62
C ALA A 202 -6.53 -10.55 -6.58
N LYS A 203 -6.68 -11.77 -7.08
CA LYS A 203 -6.87 -12.97 -6.28
C LYS A 203 -5.66 -13.89 -6.43
N LYS A 204 -5.23 -14.51 -5.32
CA LYS A 204 -4.21 -15.56 -5.37
C LYS A 204 -4.70 -16.72 -6.22
N SER A 205 -3.99 -16.97 -7.32
CA SER A 205 -4.24 -18.12 -8.20
C SER A 205 -3.82 -19.42 -7.54
N LYS A 206 -4.41 -20.52 -8.03
CA LYS A 206 -4.09 -21.88 -7.57
C LYS A 206 -2.64 -22.28 -7.89
#